data_dcb30314b4c36bbe8520b40f582a88a5
#
_entry.id   dcb30314b4c36bbe8520b40f582a88a5
#
_cell.length_a   1.000
_cell.length_b   1.000
_cell.length_c   1.000
_cell.angle_alpha   90.00
_cell.angle_beta   90.00
_cell.angle_gamma   90.00
#
_symmetry.space_group_name_H-M   'P 1'
#
loop_
_entity.id
_entity.type
_entity.pdbx_description
1 polymer ?
#
loop_
_entity_poly.entity_id
_entity_poly.type
_entity_poly.pdbx_seq_one_letter_code
_entity_poly.pdbx_strand_id
1 'polypeptide(L)'
;MFMSQKFLYLPIESKTRELDAKLLLTYYAIKENYRIILGTHTPILAHLELLPKGIICSKGTPYGDARKEYMDHAYKLGYSIVELDEEEGLFLNSNNYSRLGKDDKYVKILEHVYCWGDAHKEIVTNTFPEFKQKFHLTGHPRFDLLKKKFRGLYSDEVKMIEQRFGDFILVNTRFTQYNHFLRGFNPNERYIKKVYEHFIQLIKELSGKYPNLNIVVRPHIHENVESYRKELSDYKNVFVAHDGNVVMWILASKVIIHNRCTTGIEALLLDKPVIAYMPVDYEKERKYLPNAVTHKSVNSSEVFNLIDFCLSKGEVGEGKKILSKNYYGAMDEENYAYKNIISLLDKISVTGESSIEESSVRALSTIKGNHTLTSEEEIKSFFKKLDLIEMNENEVSVRTLAPDLFEITSNKS
;
A
#
# COMPACT_ATOMS: atom_id res chain seq x y z
N MET A 1 32.34 -17.13 -12.02
CA MET A 1 31.28 -18.06 -11.62
C MET A 1 29.99 -17.29 -11.75
N PHE A 2 29.18 -17.53 -12.78
CA PHE A 2 27.88 -16.87 -12.93
C PHE A 2 27.01 -17.34 -11.76
N MET A 3 26.59 -16.42 -10.89
CA MET A 3 25.63 -16.76 -9.86
C MET A 3 24.30 -17.14 -10.55
N SER A 4 23.74 -18.29 -10.21
CA SER A 4 22.43 -18.69 -10.71
C SER A 4 21.40 -17.64 -10.33
N GLN A 5 20.52 -17.27 -11.26
CA GLN A 5 19.42 -16.34 -10.98
C GLN A 5 18.52 -16.92 -9.90
N LYS A 6 18.08 -16.07 -8.96
CA LYS A 6 17.14 -16.45 -7.91
C LYS A 6 15.73 -16.03 -8.31
N PHE A 7 14.76 -16.90 -8.13
CA PHE A 7 13.35 -16.54 -8.28
C PHE A 7 12.84 -15.83 -7.03
N LEU A 8 12.17 -14.69 -7.24
CA LEU A 8 11.47 -13.93 -6.19
C LEU A 8 9.99 -13.82 -6.55
N TYR A 9 9.12 -14.33 -5.69
CA TYR A 9 7.69 -14.36 -5.84
C TYR A 9 7.07 -13.19 -5.08
N LEU A 10 6.33 -12.34 -5.78
CA LEU A 10 5.69 -11.14 -5.26
C LEU A 10 4.16 -11.22 -5.41
N PRO A 11 3.47 -11.94 -4.52
CA PRO A 11 2.02 -12.02 -4.56
C PRO A 11 1.36 -10.69 -4.20
N ILE A 12 0.27 -10.35 -4.92
CA ILE A 12 -0.51 -9.12 -4.76
C ILE A 12 -1.96 -9.49 -4.44
N GLU A 13 -2.56 -8.80 -3.50
CA GLU A 13 -3.98 -8.92 -3.17
C GLU A 13 -4.77 -7.67 -3.57
N SER A 14 -4.19 -6.50 -3.43
CA SER A 14 -4.84 -5.22 -3.75
C SER A 14 -3.98 -4.40 -4.71
N LYS A 15 -4.42 -4.28 -5.99
CA LYS A 15 -3.74 -3.51 -7.02
C LYS A 15 -3.39 -2.09 -6.55
N THR A 16 -4.38 -1.34 -6.11
CA THR A 16 -4.23 0.09 -5.76
C THR A 16 -3.31 0.36 -4.59
N ARG A 17 -3.04 -0.63 -3.75
CA ARG A 17 -2.20 -0.50 -2.56
C ARG A 17 -0.81 -1.09 -2.74
N GLU A 18 -0.70 -2.21 -3.46
CA GLU A 18 0.50 -3.06 -3.44
C GLU A 18 1.29 -3.03 -4.75
N LEU A 19 0.61 -2.84 -5.91
CA LEU A 19 1.24 -3.02 -7.22
C LEU A 19 2.46 -2.12 -7.41
N ASP A 20 2.32 -0.81 -7.22
CA ASP A 20 3.41 0.15 -7.48
C ASP A 20 4.64 -0.13 -6.59
N ALA A 21 4.41 -0.50 -5.31
CA ALA A 21 5.49 -0.86 -4.39
C ALA A 21 6.21 -2.17 -4.79
N LYS A 22 5.44 -3.15 -5.26
CA LYS A 22 6.01 -4.41 -5.78
C LYS A 22 6.75 -4.18 -7.11
N LEU A 23 6.24 -3.32 -7.99
CA LEU A 23 6.94 -2.93 -9.22
C LEU A 23 8.24 -2.18 -8.93
N LEU A 24 8.24 -1.28 -7.93
CA LEU A 24 9.47 -0.63 -7.48
C LEU A 24 10.51 -1.65 -7.01
N LEU A 25 10.11 -2.57 -6.13
CA LEU A 25 10.99 -3.64 -5.66
C LEU A 25 11.48 -4.53 -6.82
N THR A 26 10.58 -4.89 -7.75
CA THR A 26 10.89 -5.67 -8.96
C THR A 26 11.96 -4.99 -9.80
N TYR A 27 11.78 -3.69 -10.10
CA TYR A 27 12.70 -2.92 -10.95
C TYR A 27 14.14 -2.94 -10.44
N TYR A 28 14.34 -2.88 -9.13
CA TYR A 28 15.69 -2.95 -8.56
C TYR A 28 16.17 -4.39 -8.35
N ALA A 29 15.28 -5.33 -8.03
CA ALA A 29 15.68 -6.73 -7.85
C ALA A 29 16.16 -7.39 -9.15
N ILE A 30 15.53 -7.09 -10.30
CA ILE A 30 16.01 -7.62 -11.59
C ILE A 30 17.42 -7.13 -11.97
N LYS A 31 17.86 -5.98 -11.44
CA LYS A 31 19.24 -5.48 -11.62
C LYS A 31 20.26 -6.25 -10.79
N GLU A 32 19.80 -6.87 -9.70
CA GLU A 32 20.58 -7.74 -8.81
C GLU A 32 20.39 -9.24 -9.15
N ASN A 33 20.12 -9.52 -10.42
CA ASN A 33 20.02 -10.89 -10.97
C ASN A 33 18.85 -11.74 -10.42
N TYR A 34 17.73 -11.10 -10.01
CA TYR A 34 16.50 -11.82 -9.69
C TYR A 34 15.61 -12.03 -10.92
N ARG A 35 14.90 -13.16 -10.95
CA ARG A 35 13.76 -13.40 -11.82
C ARG A 35 12.49 -13.24 -10.97
N ILE A 36 11.59 -12.38 -11.38
CA ILE A 36 10.42 -12.04 -10.58
C ILE A 36 9.19 -12.75 -11.11
N ILE A 37 8.45 -13.40 -10.23
CA ILE A 37 7.11 -13.88 -10.49
C ILE A 37 6.13 -12.96 -9.75
N LEU A 38 5.50 -12.09 -10.51
CA LEU A 38 4.53 -11.11 -10.03
C LEU A 38 3.12 -11.58 -10.39
N GLY A 39 2.20 -11.53 -9.45
CA GLY A 39 0.81 -11.90 -9.75
C GLY A 39 -0.11 -11.85 -8.56
N THR A 40 -1.38 -12.17 -8.79
CA THR A 40 -2.33 -12.29 -7.69
C THR A 40 -1.98 -13.48 -6.79
N HIS A 41 -2.32 -13.34 -5.52
CA HIS A 41 -1.96 -14.29 -4.46
C HIS A 41 -2.36 -15.74 -4.78
N THR A 42 -3.61 -15.96 -5.21
CA THR A 42 -4.11 -17.30 -5.48
C THR A 42 -3.43 -17.99 -6.67
N PRO A 43 -3.31 -17.40 -7.86
CA PRO A 43 -2.59 -18.00 -8.99
C PRO A 43 -1.15 -18.37 -8.65
N ILE A 44 -0.41 -17.57 -7.91
CA ILE A 44 0.95 -17.92 -7.51
C ILE A 44 0.92 -19.16 -6.61
N LEU A 45 0.20 -19.11 -5.50
CA LEU A 45 0.28 -20.11 -4.45
C LEU A 45 -0.37 -21.44 -4.81
N ALA A 46 -1.38 -21.42 -5.71
CA ALA A 46 -2.02 -22.63 -6.19
C ALA A 46 -1.18 -23.42 -7.21
N HIS A 47 -0.12 -22.82 -7.77
CA HIS A 47 0.67 -23.44 -8.86
C HIS A 47 2.16 -23.51 -8.54
N LEU A 48 2.54 -23.48 -7.26
CA LEU A 48 3.95 -23.57 -6.84
C LEU A 48 4.67 -24.84 -7.33
N GLU A 49 3.95 -25.92 -7.56
CA GLU A 49 4.52 -27.16 -8.08
C GLU A 49 4.98 -27.05 -9.54
N LEU A 50 4.42 -26.10 -10.29
CA LEU A 50 4.79 -25.83 -11.70
C LEU A 50 5.87 -24.74 -11.81
N LEU A 51 6.29 -24.16 -10.72
CA LEU A 51 7.18 -23.02 -10.69
C LEU A 51 8.52 -23.37 -10.00
N PRO A 52 9.65 -22.82 -10.45
CA PRO A 52 10.96 -23.06 -9.84
C PRO A 52 11.01 -22.68 -8.36
N LYS A 53 11.85 -23.35 -7.60
CA LYS A 53 12.06 -22.95 -6.19
C LYS A 53 12.67 -21.56 -6.12
N GLY A 54 12.24 -20.81 -5.09
CA GLY A 54 12.64 -19.42 -4.94
C GLY A 54 12.26 -18.87 -3.58
N ILE A 55 12.24 -17.56 -3.48
CA ILE A 55 11.88 -16.82 -2.27
C ILE A 55 10.46 -16.26 -2.44
N ILE A 56 9.54 -16.62 -1.55
CA ILE A 56 8.19 -16.07 -1.54
C ILE A 56 8.14 -14.91 -0.55
N CYS A 57 7.79 -13.72 -1.03
CA CYS A 57 7.54 -12.56 -0.20
C CYS A 57 6.07 -12.57 0.26
N SER A 58 5.82 -13.19 1.41
CA SER A 58 4.49 -13.24 2.02
C SER A 58 4.05 -11.85 2.47
N LYS A 59 2.75 -11.53 2.32
CA LYS A 59 2.22 -10.22 2.68
C LYS A 59 1.84 -10.06 4.16
N GLY A 60 2.37 -10.84 5.02
CA GLY A 60 2.10 -10.79 6.46
C GLY A 60 1.59 -12.10 7.01
N THR A 61 1.48 -12.13 8.32
CA THR A 61 1.10 -13.32 9.04
C THR A 61 -0.29 -13.80 8.65
N PRO A 62 -0.44 -15.07 8.30
CA PRO A 62 -1.71 -15.57 7.80
C PRO A 62 -2.78 -15.55 8.88
N TYR A 63 -3.86 -14.83 8.61
CA TYR A 63 -5.10 -14.96 9.34
C TYR A 63 -5.96 -16.02 8.65
N GLY A 64 -6.32 -17.07 9.40
CA GLY A 64 -7.15 -18.15 8.91
C GLY A 64 -6.36 -19.33 8.30
N ASP A 65 -7.05 -20.46 8.25
CA ASP A 65 -6.43 -21.77 7.97
C ASP A 65 -5.90 -21.88 6.53
N ALA A 66 -6.63 -21.37 5.55
CA ALA A 66 -6.24 -21.47 4.14
C ALA A 66 -4.87 -20.82 3.84
N ARG A 67 -4.57 -19.65 4.42
CA ARG A 67 -3.28 -18.99 4.18
C ARG A 67 -2.14 -19.72 4.87
N LYS A 68 -2.39 -20.28 6.06
CA LYS A 68 -1.43 -21.16 6.76
C LYS A 68 -1.11 -22.39 5.93
N GLU A 69 -2.12 -23.04 5.37
CA GLU A 69 -1.94 -24.21 4.50
C GLU A 69 -1.08 -23.89 3.27
N TYR A 70 -1.29 -22.76 2.61
CA TYR A 70 -0.45 -22.35 1.48
C TYR A 70 1.02 -22.12 1.88
N MET A 71 1.28 -21.50 3.03
CA MET A 71 2.64 -21.26 3.51
C MET A 71 3.32 -22.57 3.92
N ASP A 72 2.61 -23.45 4.61
CA ASP A 72 3.10 -24.78 4.97
C ASP A 72 3.39 -25.63 3.72
N HIS A 73 2.55 -25.54 2.69
CA HIS A 73 2.76 -26.21 1.42
C HIS A 73 4.01 -25.68 0.70
N ALA A 74 4.14 -24.37 0.59
CA ALA A 74 5.32 -23.73 0.00
C ALA A 74 6.62 -24.14 0.72
N TYR A 75 6.61 -24.13 2.05
CA TYR A 75 7.75 -24.59 2.84
C TYR A 75 8.11 -26.05 2.58
N LYS A 76 7.11 -26.95 2.56
CA LYS A 76 7.31 -28.39 2.26
C LYS A 76 7.84 -28.62 0.85
N LEU A 77 7.49 -27.77 -0.10
CA LEU A 77 8.03 -27.80 -1.46
C LEU A 77 9.48 -27.27 -1.54
N GLY A 78 10.02 -26.71 -0.46
CA GLY A 78 11.40 -26.17 -0.40
C GLY A 78 11.54 -24.73 -0.84
N TYR A 79 10.48 -23.94 -0.82
CA TYR A 79 10.56 -22.48 -0.98
C TYR A 79 11.08 -21.83 0.31
N SER A 80 11.92 -20.81 0.16
CA SER A 80 12.24 -19.88 1.25
C SER A 80 11.12 -18.85 1.40
N ILE A 81 10.73 -18.50 2.62
CA ILE A 81 9.62 -17.59 2.86
C ILE A 81 10.12 -16.39 3.66
N VAL A 82 9.86 -15.18 3.17
CA VAL A 82 10.09 -13.93 3.89
C VAL A 82 8.76 -13.20 4.08
N GLU A 83 8.66 -12.37 5.10
CA GLU A 83 7.45 -11.60 5.36
C GLU A 83 7.70 -10.11 5.14
N LEU A 84 6.88 -9.50 4.28
CA LEU A 84 6.70 -8.07 4.13
C LEU A 84 5.21 -7.76 4.31
N ASP A 85 4.84 -7.40 5.53
CA ASP A 85 3.46 -7.08 5.87
C ASP A 85 2.97 -5.83 5.13
N GLU A 86 1.72 -5.84 4.65
CA GLU A 86 1.14 -4.74 3.87
C GLU A 86 0.18 -3.85 4.67
N GLU A 87 -0.15 -4.23 5.91
CA GLU A 87 -1.17 -3.55 6.72
C GLU A 87 -0.77 -3.30 8.18
N GLU A 88 -0.12 -4.23 8.82
CA GLU A 88 0.08 -4.24 10.28
C GLU A 88 0.99 -3.10 10.76
N GLY A 89 1.99 -2.71 9.98
CA GLY A 89 2.86 -1.58 10.28
C GLY A 89 2.14 -0.23 10.39
N LEU A 90 0.88 -0.14 9.91
CA LEU A 90 0.05 1.05 10.05
C LEU A 90 -0.73 1.09 11.38
N PHE A 91 -0.93 -0.06 12.01
CA PHE A 91 -1.86 -0.21 13.13
C PHE A 91 -1.20 -0.49 14.47
N LEU A 92 0.05 -0.34 14.60
CA LEU A 92 0.90 -0.59 15.78
C LEU A 92 0.14 -0.82 17.10
N ASN A 93 -0.70 -1.84 17.06
CA ASN A 93 -1.42 -2.31 18.22
C ASN A 93 -0.85 -3.69 18.56
N SER A 94 -0.18 -3.79 19.72
CA SER A 94 0.33 -5.05 20.24
C SER A 94 -0.71 -6.19 20.24
N ASN A 95 -2.00 -5.83 20.29
CA ASN A 95 -3.10 -6.79 20.21
C ASN A 95 -3.23 -7.48 18.84
N ASN A 96 -2.70 -6.91 17.76
CA ASN A 96 -2.77 -7.56 16.45
C ASN A 96 -1.77 -8.71 16.36
N TYR A 97 -0.54 -8.51 16.83
CA TYR A 97 0.44 -9.60 16.93
C TYR A 97 0.12 -10.60 18.03
N SER A 98 -0.52 -10.18 19.11
CA SER A 98 -1.03 -11.10 20.13
C SER A 98 -2.19 -11.98 19.65
N ARG A 99 -2.93 -11.55 18.59
CA ARG A 99 -3.95 -12.39 17.91
C ARG A 99 -3.36 -13.55 17.11
N LEU A 100 -2.05 -13.48 16.76
CA LEU A 100 -1.33 -14.60 16.16
C LEU A 100 -1.29 -15.81 17.06
N GLY A 101 -1.75 -15.63 18.30
CA GLY A 101 -1.67 -16.64 19.31
C GLY A 101 -0.21 -16.98 19.61
N LYS A 102 0.01 -17.82 20.57
CA LYS A 102 1.35 -18.36 20.88
C LYS A 102 1.85 -19.37 19.84
N ASP A 103 1.28 -19.37 18.61
CA ASP A 103 1.66 -20.30 17.56
C ASP A 103 2.87 -19.75 16.80
N ASP A 104 4.04 -20.10 17.28
CA ASP A 104 5.34 -19.76 16.71
C ASP A 104 5.66 -20.55 15.42
N LYS A 105 4.83 -21.53 15.04
CA LYS A 105 5.07 -22.41 13.88
C LYS A 105 5.29 -21.63 12.61
N TYR A 106 4.50 -20.56 12.41
CA TYR A 106 4.64 -19.74 11.22
C TYR A 106 5.97 -18.97 11.22
N VAL A 107 6.36 -18.36 12.34
CA VAL A 107 7.63 -17.62 12.45
C VAL A 107 8.84 -18.55 12.28
N LYS A 108 8.71 -19.83 12.64
CA LYS A 108 9.77 -20.83 12.45
C LYS A 108 10.14 -21.03 10.99
N ILE A 109 9.16 -21.05 10.07
CA ILE A 109 9.38 -21.28 8.65
C ILE A 109 9.83 -20.03 7.89
N LEU A 110 9.75 -18.83 8.48
CA LEU A 110 10.23 -17.60 7.87
C LEU A 110 11.75 -17.52 7.93
N GLU A 111 12.38 -17.06 6.84
CA GLU A 111 13.78 -16.66 6.83
C GLU A 111 13.96 -15.27 7.45
N HIS A 112 13.16 -14.30 7.00
CA HIS A 112 13.19 -12.91 7.45
C HIS A 112 11.77 -12.35 7.63
N VAL A 113 11.63 -11.41 8.56
CA VAL A 113 10.47 -10.52 8.71
C VAL A 113 10.98 -9.09 8.53
N TYR A 114 10.43 -8.39 7.54
CA TYR A 114 10.82 -7.03 7.17
C TYR A 114 9.94 -6.02 7.94
N CYS A 115 10.51 -5.45 8.98
CA CYS A 115 9.78 -4.53 9.85
C CYS A 115 9.77 -3.11 9.25
N TRP A 116 8.62 -2.46 9.26
CA TRP A 116 8.41 -1.11 8.74
C TRP A 116 9.18 -0.04 9.52
N GLY A 117 9.38 -0.24 10.83
CA GLY A 117 10.07 0.67 11.72
C GLY A 117 10.33 0.03 13.08
N ASP A 118 10.92 0.82 13.99
CA ASP A 118 11.32 0.35 15.33
C ASP A 118 10.14 -0.17 16.15
N ALA A 119 9.00 0.54 16.14
CA ALA A 119 7.82 0.11 16.88
C ALA A 119 7.28 -1.25 16.36
N HIS A 120 7.31 -1.50 15.05
CA HIS A 120 6.94 -2.80 14.49
C HIS A 120 7.92 -3.88 14.96
N LYS A 121 9.24 -3.62 14.83
CA LYS A 121 10.29 -4.55 15.25
C LYS A 121 10.22 -4.87 16.75
N GLU A 122 9.96 -3.87 17.58
CA GLU A 122 9.81 -4.05 19.03
C GLU A 122 8.62 -4.97 19.35
N ILE A 123 7.46 -4.75 18.73
CA ILE A 123 6.26 -5.57 18.93
C ILE A 123 6.52 -7.03 18.56
N VAL A 124 7.08 -7.30 17.37
CA VAL A 124 7.34 -8.70 16.96
C VAL A 124 8.43 -9.35 17.81
N THR A 125 9.45 -8.59 18.22
CA THR A 125 10.51 -9.09 19.10
C THR A 125 10.00 -9.44 20.50
N ASN A 126 9.11 -8.61 21.05
CA ASN A 126 8.50 -8.89 22.36
C ASN A 126 7.51 -10.06 22.30
N THR A 127 6.88 -10.28 21.14
CA THR A 127 5.95 -11.40 20.94
C THR A 127 6.70 -12.74 20.74
N PHE A 128 7.82 -12.70 20.00
CA PHE A 128 8.60 -13.88 19.62
C PHE A 128 10.11 -13.67 19.87
N PRO A 129 10.53 -13.53 21.13
CA PRO A 129 11.91 -13.14 21.47
C PRO A 129 12.97 -14.15 21.01
N GLU A 130 12.62 -15.43 20.90
CA GLU A 130 13.50 -16.49 20.42
C GLU A 130 13.86 -16.36 18.92
N PHE A 131 13.08 -15.61 18.14
CA PHE A 131 13.28 -15.40 16.70
C PHE A 131 13.79 -13.99 16.35
N LYS A 132 14.26 -13.21 17.32
CA LYS A 132 14.70 -11.80 17.14
C LYS A 132 15.68 -11.59 15.99
N GLN A 133 16.52 -12.60 15.68
CA GLN A 133 17.48 -12.57 14.59
C GLN A 133 16.84 -12.56 13.20
N LYS A 134 15.57 -12.94 13.08
CA LYS A 134 14.81 -12.92 11.83
C LYS A 134 14.14 -11.57 11.56
N PHE A 135 14.06 -10.68 12.56
CA PHE A 135 13.34 -9.41 12.49
C PHE A 135 14.27 -8.27 12.08
N HIS A 136 14.11 -7.76 10.86
CA HIS A 136 14.99 -6.75 10.26
C HIS A 136 14.26 -5.42 10.08
N LEU A 137 14.90 -4.33 10.51
CA LEU A 137 14.39 -2.98 10.25
C LEU A 137 14.74 -2.60 8.81
N THR A 138 13.74 -2.64 7.93
CA THR A 138 13.93 -2.36 6.50
C THR A 138 13.22 -1.12 6.01
N GLY A 139 12.13 -0.71 6.67
CA GLY A 139 11.13 0.15 6.07
C GLY A 139 10.23 -0.64 5.12
N HIS A 140 9.39 0.08 4.34
CA HIS A 140 8.49 -0.53 3.38
C HIS A 140 8.55 0.20 2.02
N PRO A 141 8.67 -0.51 0.86
CA PRO A 141 8.81 0.11 -0.46
C PRO A 141 7.67 1.05 -0.85
N ARG A 142 6.47 0.88 -0.26
CA ARG A 142 5.35 1.80 -0.41
C ARG A 142 5.69 3.23 0.02
N PHE A 143 6.52 3.38 1.06
CA PHE A 143 6.94 4.70 1.52
C PHE A 143 8.12 5.24 0.73
N ASP A 144 8.92 4.40 0.09
CA ASP A 144 9.92 4.85 -0.86
C ASP A 144 9.28 5.63 -2.02
N LEU A 145 8.11 5.18 -2.52
CA LEU A 145 7.35 5.84 -3.58
C LEU A 145 6.91 7.28 -3.22
N LEU A 146 6.80 7.60 -1.92
CA LEU A 146 6.38 8.92 -1.45
C LEU A 146 7.55 9.92 -1.34
N LYS A 147 8.79 9.45 -1.48
CA LYS A 147 9.98 10.29 -1.46
C LYS A 147 10.05 11.16 -2.72
N LYS A 148 10.70 12.31 -2.61
CA LYS A 148 10.81 13.29 -3.71
C LYS A 148 11.28 12.65 -5.01
N LYS A 149 12.26 11.74 -4.94
CA LYS A 149 12.80 11.01 -6.09
C LYS A 149 11.72 10.35 -6.94
N PHE A 150 10.72 9.72 -6.33
CA PHE A 150 9.74 8.89 -7.04
C PHE A 150 8.40 9.58 -7.30
N ARG A 151 8.18 10.80 -6.81
CA ARG A 151 6.92 11.55 -7.04
C ARG A 151 6.65 11.79 -8.52
N GLY A 152 7.72 11.88 -9.33
CA GLY A 152 7.62 12.00 -10.79
C GLY A 152 6.91 10.85 -11.50
N LEU A 153 6.82 9.67 -10.86
CA LEU A 153 6.05 8.53 -11.38
C LEU A 153 4.58 8.85 -11.64
N TYR A 154 4.04 9.81 -10.90
CA TYR A 154 2.62 10.18 -10.91
C TYR A 154 2.36 11.52 -11.62
N SER A 155 3.37 12.11 -12.27
CA SER A 155 3.27 13.48 -12.81
C SER A 155 2.19 13.66 -13.88
N ASP A 156 1.99 12.67 -14.73
CA ASP A 156 1.01 12.75 -15.81
C ASP A 156 -0.41 12.66 -15.26
N GLU A 157 -0.63 11.71 -14.36
CA GLU A 157 -1.90 11.53 -13.67
C GLU A 157 -2.26 12.74 -12.80
N VAL A 158 -1.28 13.32 -12.11
CA VAL A 158 -1.46 14.56 -11.33
C VAL A 158 -1.91 15.70 -12.23
N LYS A 159 -1.23 15.93 -13.38
CA LYS A 159 -1.63 16.96 -14.36
C LYS A 159 -3.04 16.76 -14.86
N MET A 160 -3.43 15.50 -15.17
CA MET A 160 -4.79 15.20 -15.61
C MET A 160 -5.84 15.53 -14.55
N ILE A 161 -5.54 15.22 -13.27
CA ILE A 161 -6.42 15.55 -12.14
C ILE A 161 -6.54 17.07 -11.97
N GLU A 162 -5.41 17.79 -12.00
CA GLU A 162 -5.37 19.25 -11.88
C GLU A 162 -6.13 19.93 -13.04
N GLN A 163 -6.00 19.44 -14.26
CA GLN A 163 -6.74 19.95 -15.42
C GLN A 163 -8.25 19.72 -15.28
N ARG A 164 -8.66 18.59 -14.71
CA ARG A 164 -10.07 18.22 -14.57
C ARG A 164 -10.75 18.94 -13.41
N PHE A 165 -10.08 19.09 -12.28
CA PHE A 165 -10.68 19.56 -11.03
C PHE A 165 -10.15 20.93 -10.57
N GLY A 166 -9.11 21.49 -11.20
CA GLY A 166 -8.46 22.71 -10.72
C GLY A 166 -7.92 22.54 -9.29
N ASP A 167 -7.94 23.62 -8.52
CA ASP A 167 -7.59 23.60 -7.10
C ASP A 167 -8.72 22.95 -6.28
N PHE A 168 -8.40 21.97 -5.45
CA PHE A 168 -9.41 21.26 -4.68
C PHE A 168 -8.94 20.82 -3.29
N ILE A 169 -9.94 20.61 -2.41
CA ILE A 169 -9.80 19.94 -1.13
C ILE A 169 -10.16 18.47 -1.34
N LEU A 170 -9.29 17.56 -0.92
CA LEU A 170 -9.52 16.11 -1.00
C LEU A 170 -10.11 15.59 0.30
N VAL A 171 -11.28 14.95 0.24
CA VAL A 171 -11.93 14.31 1.39
C VAL A 171 -11.88 12.79 1.20
N ASN A 172 -10.97 12.13 1.92
CA ASN A 172 -10.84 10.68 1.92
C ASN A 172 -11.72 10.07 3.02
N THR A 173 -12.63 9.17 2.65
CA THR A 173 -13.54 8.53 3.61
C THR A 173 -13.17 7.07 3.87
N ARG A 174 -13.64 6.54 5.02
CA ARG A 174 -13.47 5.14 5.43
C ARG A 174 -14.65 4.68 6.30
N PHE A 175 -15.82 4.61 5.68
CA PHE A 175 -17.07 4.25 6.36
C PHE A 175 -17.66 2.91 5.89
N THR A 176 -16.80 2.01 5.37
CA THR A 176 -17.20 0.70 4.82
C THR A 176 -18.08 -0.12 5.77
N GLN A 177 -17.86 -0.04 7.08
CA GLN A 177 -18.67 -0.77 8.07
C GLN A 177 -20.13 -0.30 8.06
N TYR A 178 -20.38 0.97 7.75
CA TYR A 178 -21.71 1.55 7.67
C TYR A 178 -22.24 1.60 6.21
N ASN A 179 -21.42 2.10 5.26
CA ASN A 179 -21.80 2.34 3.86
C ASN A 179 -21.05 1.37 2.92
N HIS A 180 -21.45 0.10 2.90
CA HIS A 180 -20.76 -0.92 2.10
C HIS A 180 -21.36 -1.05 0.70
N PHE A 181 -20.52 -1.16 -0.34
CA PHE A 181 -20.98 -1.20 -1.73
C PHE A 181 -21.91 -2.37 -2.08
N LEU A 182 -21.74 -3.55 -1.44
CA LEU A 182 -22.62 -4.72 -1.64
C LEU A 182 -23.78 -4.81 -0.66
N ARG A 183 -23.61 -4.34 0.58
CA ARG A 183 -24.56 -4.55 1.67
C ARG A 183 -25.41 -3.32 1.97
N GLY A 184 -25.06 -2.17 1.35
CA GLY A 184 -25.69 -0.89 1.67
C GLY A 184 -25.38 -0.40 3.09
N PHE A 185 -26.30 0.39 3.65
CA PHE A 185 -26.16 0.94 5.00
C PHE A 185 -26.41 -0.10 6.09
N ASN A 186 -25.47 -0.15 7.07
CA ASN A 186 -25.62 -1.02 8.25
C ASN A 186 -26.10 -0.20 9.46
N PRO A 187 -27.37 -0.35 9.87
CA PRO A 187 -27.96 0.43 10.96
C PRO A 187 -27.36 0.10 12.34
N ASN A 188 -26.69 -1.04 12.49
CA ASN A 188 -26.05 -1.45 13.75
C ASN A 188 -24.74 -0.69 14.01
N GLU A 189 -24.13 -0.12 13.00
CA GLU A 189 -22.89 0.65 13.10
C GLU A 189 -23.14 2.11 13.49
N ARG A 190 -23.76 2.33 14.64
CA ARG A 190 -24.25 3.64 15.09
C ARG A 190 -23.16 4.71 15.18
N TYR A 191 -21.95 4.34 15.62
CA TYR A 191 -20.83 5.27 15.71
C TYR A 191 -20.37 5.71 14.31
N ILE A 192 -20.09 4.76 13.41
CA ILE A 192 -19.62 5.04 12.06
C ILE A 192 -20.67 5.82 11.27
N LYS A 193 -21.97 5.51 11.47
CA LYS A 193 -23.08 6.26 10.91
C LYS A 193 -23.01 7.75 11.30
N LYS A 194 -22.86 8.06 12.59
CA LYS A 194 -22.76 9.44 13.05
C LYS A 194 -21.57 10.17 12.41
N VAL A 195 -20.40 9.51 12.35
CA VAL A 195 -19.21 10.12 11.71
C VAL A 195 -19.47 10.35 10.22
N TYR A 196 -20.10 9.41 9.51
CA TYR A 196 -20.51 9.57 8.10
C TYR A 196 -21.43 10.77 7.91
N GLU A 197 -22.47 10.91 8.74
CA GLU A 197 -23.44 12.03 8.70
C GLU A 197 -22.72 13.37 8.90
N HIS A 198 -21.79 13.45 9.85
CA HIS A 198 -20.96 14.64 10.06
C HIS A 198 -20.06 14.95 8.86
N PHE A 199 -19.50 13.93 8.20
CA PHE A 199 -18.69 14.14 6.99
C PHE A 199 -19.54 14.66 5.83
N ILE A 200 -20.74 14.12 5.62
CA ILE A 200 -21.67 14.63 4.60
C ILE A 200 -22.01 16.10 4.89
N GLN A 201 -22.32 16.43 6.15
CA GLN A 201 -22.61 17.81 6.54
C GLN A 201 -21.40 18.74 6.34
N LEU A 202 -20.19 18.31 6.75
CA LEU A 202 -18.95 19.06 6.51
C LEU A 202 -18.73 19.33 5.03
N ILE A 203 -18.90 18.36 4.14
CA ILE A 203 -18.74 18.52 2.69
C ILE A 203 -19.70 19.59 2.14
N LYS A 204 -20.95 19.59 2.59
CA LYS A 204 -21.95 20.62 2.22
C LYS A 204 -21.54 22.02 2.69
N GLU A 205 -21.04 22.13 3.91
CA GLU A 205 -20.55 23.39 4.49
C GLU A 205 -19.27 23.87 3.79
N LEU A 206 -18.33 22.97 3.43
CA LEU A 206 -17.14 23.29 2.65
C LEU A 206 -17.50 23.85 1.27
N SER A 207 -18.50 23.27 0.60
CA SER A 207 -18.97 23.74 -0.70
C SER A 207 -19.45 25.20 -0.64
N GLY A 208 -20.17 25.57 0.39
CA GLY A 208 -20.65 26.95 0.60
C GLY A 208 -19.54 27.91 1.06
N LYS A 209 -18.62 27.45 1.92
CA LYS A 209 -17.54 28.26 2.48
C LYS A 209 -16.45 28.55 1.45
N TYR A 210 -16.16 27.60 0.54
CA TYR A 210 -15.09 27.70 -0.47
C TYR A 210 -15.65 27.59 -1.90
N PRO A 211 -16.46 28.54 -2.38
CA PRO A 211 -17.12 28.44 -3.68
C PRO A 211 -16.14 28.40 -4.87
N ASN A 212 -14.91 28.89 -4.68
CA ASN A 212 -13.85 28.94 -5.70
C ASN A 212 -12.90 27.74 -5.64
N LEU A 213 -13.09 26.82 -4.67
CA LEU A 213 -12.35 25.56 -4.59
C LEU A 213 -13.30 24.40 -4.86
N ASN A 214 -12.82 23.42 -5.56
CA ASN A 214 -13.57 22.17 -5.71
C ASN A 214 -13.36 21.27 -4.47
N ILE A 215 -14.35 20.48 -4.17
CA ILE A 215 -14.30 19.46 -3.11
C ILE A 215 -14.35 18.10 -3.78
N VAL A 216 -13.29 17.33 -3.70
CA VAL A 216 -13.25 15.97 -4.26
C VAL A 216 -13.40 14.97 -3.12
N VAL A 217 -14.50 14.25 -3.13
CA VAL A 217 -14.77 13.15 -2.19
C VAL A 217 -14.25 11.86 -2.80
N ARG A 218 -13.35 11.19 -2.11
CA ARG A 218 -12.78 9.91 -2.54
C ARG A 218 -13.13 8.82 -1.53
N PRO A 219 -14.23 8.07 -1.77
CA PRO A 219 -14.63 6.96 -0.90
C PRO A 219 -13.60 5.82 -0.93
N HIS A 220 -13.53 5.06 0.17
CA HIS A 220 -12.77 3.82 0.21
C HIS A 220 -13.34 2.81 -0.80
N ILE A 221 -12.48 1.93 -1.37
CA ILE A 221 -12.85 1.01 -2.45
C ILE A 221 -14.05 0.09 -2.14
N HIS A 222 -14.33 -0.13 -0.85
CA HIS A 222 -15.45 -0.95 -0.41
C HIS A 222 -16.68 -0.12 0.01
N GLU A 223 -16.65 1.19 -0.17
CA GLU A 223 -17.83 2.03 0.09
C GLU A 223 -18.73 2.15 -1.13
N ASN A 224 -20.02 2.40 -0.88
CA ASN A 224 -20.98 2.67 -1.92
C ASN A 224 -20.81 4.11 -2.41
N VAL A 225 -20.24 4.29 -3.57
CA VAL A 225 -19.95 5.58 -4.22
C VAL A 225 -21.26 6.32 -4.56
N GLU A 226 -22.29 5.59 -4.97
CA GLU A 226 -23.57 6.18 -5.39
C GLU A 226 -24.31 6.88 -4.25
N SER A 227 -24.10 6.46 -3.00
CA SER A 227 -24.67 7.16 -1.85
C SER A 227 -24.14 8.60 -1.75
N TYR A 228 -22.85 8.80 -1.97
CA TYR A 228 -22.23 10.14 -1.98
C TYR A 228 -22.72 10.98 -3.15
N ARG A 229 -22.78 10.39 -4.36
CA ARG A 229 -23.28 11.09 -5.55
C ARG A 229 -24.71 11.58 -5.36
N LYS A 230 -25.57 10.75 -4.77
CA LYS A 230 -26.96 11.10 -4.49
C LYS A 230 -27.08 12.21 -3.44
N GLU A 231 -26.33 12.09 -2.32
CA GLU A 231 -26.43 13.05 -1.20
C GLU A 231 -25.81 14.42 -1.49
N LEU A 232 -24.91 14.47 -2.47
CA LEU A 232 -24.12 15.67 -2.80
C LEU A 232 -24.46 16.24 -4.19
N SER A 233 -25.49 15.73 -4.86
CA SER A 233 -25.89 16.10 -6.23
C SER A 233 -26.16 17.58 -6.44
N ASP A 234 -26.66 18.27 -5.40
CA ASP A 234 -27.03 19.69 -5.48
C ASP A 234 -25.85 20.67 -5.36
N TYR A 235 -24.65 20.16 -5.09
CA TYR A 235 -23.45 20.96 -4.83
C TYR A 235 -22.52 20.96 -6.04
N LYS A 236 -22.54 22.06 -6.83
CA LYS A 236 -21.87 22.15 -8.15
C LYS A 236 -20.35 22.01 -8.11
N ASN A 237 -19.69 22.39 -7.00
CA ASN A 237 -18.25 22.28 -6.80
C ASN A 237 -17.86 21.03 -5.97
N VAL A 238 -18.78 20.04 -5.81
CA VAL A 238 -18.51 18.77 -5.15
C VAL A 238 -18.47 17.65 -6.17
N PHE A 239 -17.40 16.90 -6.18
CA PHE A 239 -17.17 15.77 -7.09
C PHE A 239 -16.88 14.50 -6.31
N VAL A 240 -17.37 13.37 -6.80
CA VAL A 240 -17.08 12.04 -6.22
C VAL A 240 -16.22 11.26 -7.19
N ALA A 241 -14.98 10.99 -6.82
CA ALA A 241 -13.99 10.28 -7.63
C ALA A 241 -13.41 9.09 -6.88
N HIS A 242 -13.10 8.01 -7.60
CA HIS A 242 -12.68 6.74 -6.98
C HIS A 242 -11.59 6.03 -7.77
N ASP A 243 -11.16 6.57 -8.90
CA ASP A 243 -10.21 5.95 -9.84
C ASP A 243 -8.74 6.11 -9.38
N GLY A 244 -7.93 5.16 -9.78
CA GLY A 244 -6.47 5.19 -9.66
C GLY A 244 -5.88 5.14 -8.24
N ASN A 245 -4.57 5.34 -8.16
CA ASN A 245 -3.83 5.36 -6.90
C ASN A 245 -4.08 6.67 -6.13
N VAL A 246 -4.27 6.56 -4.82
CA VAL A 246 -4.52 7.73 -3.95
C VAL A 246 -3.37 8.74 -3.94
N VAL A 247 -2.14 8.30 -4.19
CA VAL A 247 -0.94 9.16 -4.19
C VAL A 247 -1.08 10.32 -5.20
N MET A 248 -1.59 10.04 -6.41
CA MET A 248 -1.80 11.09 -7.41
C MET A 248 -2.84 12.12 -6.98
N TRP A 249 -3.91 11.70 -6.30
CA TRP A 249 -4.94 12.59 -5.75
C TRP A 249 -4.42 13.45 -4.61
N ILE A 250 -3.60 12.87 -3.72
CA ILE A 250 -2.95 13.61 -2.64
C ILE A 250 -1.99 14.65 -3.23
N LEU A 251 -1.15 14.26 -4.22
CA LEU A 251 -0.21 15.18 -4.87
C LEU A 251 -0.91 16.35 -5.55
N ALA A 252 -2.06 16.13 -6.20
CA ALA A 252 -2.83 17.16 -6.89
C ALA A 252 -3.61 18.08 -5.94
N SER A 253 -3.97 17.63 -4.73
CA SER A 253 -4.82 18.38 -3.80
C SER A 253 -4.08 19.50 -3.07
N LYS A 254 -4.82 20.51 -2.56
CA LYS A 254 -4.31 21.58 -1.70
C LYS A 254 -4.29 21.18 -0.23
N VAL A 255 -5.36 20.56 0.24
CA VAL A 255 -5.54 20.11 1.63
C VAL A 255 -6.26 18.78 1.61
N ILE A 256 -5.92 17.88 2.53
CA ILE A 256 -6.58 16.59 2.69
C ILE A 256 -7.35 16.55 4.01
N ILE A 257 -8.58 16.03 3.97
CA ILE A 257 -9.39 15.76 5.15
C ILE A 257 -9.64 14.26 5.22
N HIS A 258 -9.46 13.66 6.39
CA HIS A 258 -9.71 12.24 6.59
C HIS A 258 -10.27 11.93 7.97
N ASN A 259 -10.73 10.69 8.14
CA ASN A 259 -10.98 10.06 9.43
C ASN A 259 -10.45 8.62 9.39
N ARG A 260 -9.54 8.26 10.31
CA ARG A 260 -8.97 6.90 10.43
C ARG A 260 -8.35 6.34 9.14
N CYS A 261 -8.09 7.15 8.14
CA CYS A 261 -7.58 6.67 6.87
C CYS A 261 -6.05 6.71 6.86
N THR A 262 -5.43 5.62 6.40
CA THR A 262 -3.97 5.53 6.21
C THR A 262 -3.45 6.58 5.23
N THR A 263 -4.31 7.10 4.37
CA THR A 263 -3.98 8.20 3.45
C THR A 263 -3.57 9.49 4.16
N GLY A 264 -3.94 9.68 5.44
CA GLY A 264 -3.43 10.77 6.26
C GLY A 264 -1.92 10.67 6.50
N ILE A 265 -1.40 9.44 6.66
CA ILE A 265 0.05 9.20 6.78
C ILE A 265 0.73 9.45 5.43
N GLU A 266 0.16 8.94 4.34
CA GLU A 266 0.71 9.18 2.99
C GLU A 266 0.74 10.68 2.65
N ALA A 267 -0.29 11.42 3.04
CA ALA A 267 -0.32 12.87 2.86
C ALA A 267 0.82 13.59 3.61
N LEU A 268 1.06 13.24 4.88
CA LEU A 268 2.19 13.77 5.64
C LEU A 268 3.54 13.45 4.98
N LEU A 269 3.72 12.21 4.49
CA LEU A 269 4.95 11.79 3.83
C LEU A 269 5.15 12.47 2.47
N LEU A 270 4.06 12.87 1.81
CA LEU A 270 4.06 13.65 0.57
C LEU A 270 4.18 15.17 0.81
N ASP A 271 4.40 15.59 2.05
CA ASP A 271 4.50 17.00 2.46
C ASP A 271 3.23 17.81 2.15
N LYS A 272 2.04 17.19 2.27
CA LYS A 272 0.74 17.82 2.04
C LYS A 272 0.01 18.11 3.35
N PRO A 273 -0.64 19.28 3.47
CA PRO A 273 -1.46 19.61 4.62
C PRO A 273 -2.60 18.61 4.80
N VAL A 274 -2.76 18.09 6.01
CA VAL A 274 -3.75 17.04 6.28
C VAL A 274 -4.43 17.23 7.64
N ILE A 275 -5.76 17.08 7.64
CA ILE A 275 -6.64 17.32 8.78
C ILE A 275 -7.39 16.03 9.10
N ALA A 276 -7.30 15.56 10.34
CA ALA A 276 -8.15 14.51 10.88
C ALA A 276 -9.43 15.13 11.45
N TYR A 277 -10.57 14.89 10.82
CA TYR A 277 -11.86 15.32 11.32
C TYR A 277 -12.49 14.25 12.19
N MET A 278 -12.62 14.51 13.50
CA MET A 278 -13.10 13.58 14.52
C MET A 278 -14.32 14.18 15.26
N PRO A 279 -15.48 14.31 14.58
CA PRO A 279 -16.64 15.01 15.13
C PRO A 279 -17.34 14.29 16.27
N VAL A 280 -17.07 13.00 16.45
CA VAL A 280 -17.64 12.19 17.51
C VAL A 280 -16.55 11.74 18.43
N ASP A 281 -16.65 12.04 19.72
CA ASP A 281 -15.64 11.65 20.69
C ASP A 281 -15.63 10.13 20.91
N TYR A 282 -14.51 9.51 20.61
CA TYR A 282 -14.27 8.11 20.84
C TYR A 282 -12.78 7.86 21.08
N GLU A 283 -12.45 7.40 22.29
CA GLU A 283 -11.05 7.29 22.75
C GLU A 283 -10.15 6.48 21.80
N LYS A 284 -10.67 5.37 21.24
CA LYS A 284 -9.90 4.54 20.29
C LYS A 284 -9.50 5.30 19.05
N GLU A 285 -10.33 6.25 18.58
CA GLU A 285 -10.05 7.06 17.40
C GLU A 285 -8.89 8.03 17.62
N ARG A 286 -8.81 8.62 18.81
CA ARG A 286 -7.73 9.55 19.16
C ARG A 286 -6.35 8.89 19.18
N LYS A 287 -6.31 7.59 19.51
CA LYS A 287 -5.09 6.77 19.57
C LYS A 287 -4.71 6.17 18.22
N TYR A 288 -5.56 6.29 17.22
CA TYR A 288 -5.30 5.75 15.90
C TYR A 288 -4.19 6.56 15.21
N LEU A 289 -3.12 5.91 14.75
CA LEU A 289 -1.91 6.59 14.29
C LEU A 289 -2.18 7.69 13.26
N PRO A 290 -2.95 7.48 12.16
CA PRO A 290 -3.26 8.56 11.22
C PRO A 290 -3.89 9.78 11.88
N ASN A 291 -4.82 9.60 12.83
CA ASN A 291 -5.45 10.70 13.54
C ASN A 291 -4.50 11.36 14.55
N ALA A 292 -3.59 10.56 15.14
CA ALA A 292 -2.69 11.04 16.19
C ALA A 292 -1.61 11.99 15.66
N VAL A 293 -1.16 11.78 14.42
CA VAL A 293 -0.02 12.48 13.81
C VAL A 293 -0.40 13.62 12.86
N THR A 294 -1.70 13.84 12.59
CA THR A 294 -2.21 14.91 11.71
C THR A 294 -2.87 16.04 12.50
N HIS A 295 -3.15 17.17 11.86
CA HIS A 295 -3.93 18.25 12.51
C HIS A 295 -5.31 17.73 12.89
N LYS A 296 -5.71 17.96 14.13
CA LYS A 296 -6.98 17.44 14.67
C LYS A 296 -8.05 18.50 14.70
N SER A 297 -9.26 18.13 14.35
CA SER A 297 -10.45 18.97 14.45
C SER A 297 -11.66 18.16 14.91
N VAL A 298 -12.53 18.74 15.69
CA VAL A 298 -13.73 18.08 16.24
C VAL A 298 -15.04 18.73 15.76
N ASN A 299 -14.95 19.85 15.06
CA ASN A 299 -16.10 20.54 14.46
C ASN A 299 -15.72 21.23 13.16
N SER A 300 -16.73 21.64 12.36
CA SER A 300 -16.52 22.28 11.06
C SER A 300 -15.72 23.60 11.17
N SER A 301 -15.95 24.40 12.20
CA SER A 301 -15.25 25.68 12.38
C SER A 301 -13.76 25.49 12.56
N GLU A 302 -13.33 24.48 13.32
CA GLU A 302 -11.92 24.12 13.44
C GLU A 302 -11.33 23.62 12.11
N VAL A 303 -12.09 22.84 11.33
CA VAL A 303 -11.69 22.40 9.98
C VAL A 303 -11.44 23.62 9.09
N PHE A 304 -12.36 24.61 9.08
CA PHE A 304 -12.23 25.81 8.26
C PHE A 304 -10.98 26.63 8.66
N ASN A 305 -10.77 26.85 9.96
CA ASN A 305 -9.59 27.55 10.44
C ASN A 305 -8.28 26.86 10.04
N LEU A 306 -8.25 25.51 10.10
CA LEU A 306 -7.08 24.73 9.67
C LEU A 306 -6.89 24.79 8.15
N ILE A 307 -7.96 24.75 7.36
CA ILE A 307 -7.87 24.91 5.89
C ILE A 307 -7.29 26.29 5.56
N ASP A 308 -7.85 27.38 6.13
CA ASP A 308 -7.39 28.74 5.89
C ASP A 308 -5.91 28.92 6.28
N PHE A 309 -5.52 28.33 7.42
CA PHE A 309 -4.11 28.29 7.85
C PHE A 309 -3.22 27.52 6.87
N CYS A 310 -3.61 26.32 6.45
CA CYS A 310 -2.86 25.49 5.51
C CYS A 310 -2.71 26.14 4.13
N LEU A 311 -3.78 26.76 3.63
CA LEU A 311 -3.76 27.46 2.35
C LEU A 311 -2.87 28.70 2.38
N SER A 312 -2.79 29.38 3.53
CA SER A 312 -1.99 30.61 3.67
C SER A 312 -0.51 30.33 3.93
N LYS A 313 -0.17 29.28 4.68
CA LYS A 313 1.20 29.02 5.15
C LYS A 313 1.85 27.78 4.57
N GLY A 314 1.08 26.84 3.98
CA GLY A 314 1.59 25.58 3.43
C GLY A 314 2.20 24.64 4.48
N GLU A 315 1.87 24.83 5.75
CA GLU A 315 2.48 24.08 6.85
C GLU A 315 1.89 22.67 6.99
N VAL A 316 2.76 21.65 7.11
CA VAL A 316 2.38 20.22 7.15
C VAL A 316 2.34 19.66 8.57
N GLY A 317 2.77 20.42 9.57
CA GLY A 317 2.83 19.99 10.98
C GLY A 317 3.99 19.03 11.29
N GLU A 318 4.13 18.67 12.58
CA GLU A 318 5.26 17.85 13.06
C GLU A 318 5.08 16.33 12.90
N GLY A 319 3.94 15.88 12.42
CA GLY A 319 3.59 14.45 12.33
C GLY A 319 4.60 13.62 11.55
N LYS A 320 5.21 14.18 10.50
CA LYS A 320 6.25 13.50 9.72
C LYS A 320 7.48 13.15 10.57
N LYS A 321 7.90 14.03 11.48
CA LYS A 321 9.01 13.79 12.41
C LYS A 321 8.67 12.66 13.39
N ILE A 322 7.41 12.63 13.88
CA ILE A 322 6.94 11.57 14.77
C ILE A 322 6.95 10.21 14.06
N LEU A 323 6.49 10.17 12.81
CA LEU A 323 6.48 8.95 12.01
C LEU A 323 7.90 8.41 11.78
N SER A 324 8.83 9.25 11.34
CA SER A 324 10.20 8.85 11.04
C SER A 324 10.99 8.42 12.28
N LYS A 325 10.70 9.02 13.44
CA LYS A 325 11.42 8.71 14.67
C LYS A 325 10.98 7.41 15.33
N ASN A 326 9.67 7.10 15.27
CA ASN A 326 9.10 6.05 16.13
C ASN A 326 8.48 4.89 15.36
N TYR A 327 8.06 5.10 14.09
CA TYR A 327 7.18 4.16 13.42
C TYR A 327 7.74 3.59 12.13
N TYR A 328 8.42 4.39 11.30
CA TYR A 328 8.87 3.96 9.98
C TYR A 328 10.37 4.11 9.80
N GLY A 329 11.01 3.04 9.36
CA GLY A 329 12.41 3.03 8.95
C GLY A 329 12.59 3.53 7.52
N ALA A 330 13.85 3.76 7.13
CA ALA A 330 14.22 4.21 5.77
C ALA A 330 13.47 5.48 5.32
N MET A 331 13.29 6.45 6.20
CA MET A 331 12.51 7.66 5.93
C MET A 331 13.33 8.85 5.40
N ASP A 332 14.66 8.80 5.52
CA ASP A 332 15.55 9.77 4.89
C ASP A 332 15.63 9.58 3.37
N GLU A 333 16.10 10.61 2.65
CA GLU A 333 16.09 10.61 1.16
C GLU A 333 17.15 9.66 0.54
N GLU A 334 18.10 9.13 1.30
CA GLU A 334 19.18 8.28 0.80
C GLU A 334 19.01 6.79 1.15
N ASN A 335 18.28 6.48 2.20
CA ASN A 335 18.03 5.13 2.66
C ASN A 335 16.70 4.61 2.13
N TYR A 336 16.70 3.57 1.32
CA TYR A 336 15.51 3.02 0.67
C TYR A 336 15.19 1.62 1.19
N ALA A 337 13.90 1.39 1.49
CA ALA A 337 13.42 0.10 1.94
C ALA A 337 13.67 -1.01 0.92
N TYR A 338 13.49 -0.74 -0.38
CA TYR A 338 13.78 -1.73 -1.42
C TYR A 338 15.24 -2.17 -1.41
N LYS A 339 16.20 -1.27 -1.14
CA LYS A 339 17.62 -1.63 -1.04
C LYS A 339 17.91 -2.53 0.17
N ASN A 340 17.32 -2.16 1.32
CA ASN A 340 17.47 -2.94 2.55
C ASN A 340 16.92 -4.35 2.37
N ILE A 341 15.75 -4.48 1.74
CA ILE A 341 15.10 -5.77 1.47
C ILE A 341 15.97 -6.61 0.53
N ILE A 342 16.41 -6.07 -0.62
CA ILE A 342 17.24 -6.79 -1.59
C ILE A 342 18.54 -7.27 -0.94
N SER A 343 19.23 -6.42 -0.17
CA SER A 343 20.44 -6.79 0.56
C SER A 343 20.24 -7.95 1.55
N LEU A 344 19.03 -8.11 2.09
CA LEU A 344 18.70 -9.25 2.96
C LEU A 344 18.31 -10.48 2.15
N LEU A 345 17.58 -10.31 1.04
CA LEU A 345 17.24 -11.39 0.10
C LEU A 345 18.49 -12.07 -0.47
N ASP A 346 19.56 -11.30 -0.72
CA ASP A 346 20.84 -11.82 -1.24
C ASP A 346 21.51 -12.84 -0.30
N LYS A 347 21.25 -12.73 1.00
CA LYS A 347 21.78 -13.64 2.03
C LYS A 347 21.05 -14.99 2.09
N ILE A 348 19.88 -15.09 1.46
CA ILE A 348 19.09 -16.32 1.44
C ILE A 348 19.63 -17.23 0.34
N SER A 349 20.05 -18.44 0.73
CA SER A 349 20.44 -19.47 -0.22
C SER A 349 19.19 -20.15 -0.79
N VAL A 350 19.07 -20.16 -2.11
CA VAL A 350 18.01 -20.90 -2.82
C VAL A 350 18.69 -21.94 -3.71
N THR A 351 18.27 -23.18 -3.55
CA THR A 351 18.66 -24.27 -4.45
C THR A 351 17.51 -24.50 -5.42
N GLY A 352 17.72 -24.25 -6.70
CA GLY A 352 16.65 -24.42 -7.69
C GLY A 352 17.12 -24.24 -9.13
N GLU A 353 16.16 -24.38 -10.02
CA GLU A 353 16.31 -24.24 -11.46
C GLU A 353 16.53 -22.76 -11.84
N SER A 354 17.24 -22.55 -12.95
CA SER A 354 17.52 -21.20 -13.47
C SER A 354 16.40 -20.67 -14.39
N SER A 355 15.42 -21.49 -14.77
CA SER A 355 14.33 -21.13 -15.69
C SER A 355 13.08 -21.95 -15.42
N ILE A 356 11.91 -21.43 -15.86
CA ILE A 356 10.65 -22.16 -15.86
C ILE A 356 10.69 -23.16 -17.03
N GLU A 357 10.37 -24.43 -16.76
CA GLU A 357 10.25 -25.44 -17.80
C GLU A 357 9.14 -25.11 -18.82
N GLU A 358 9.34 -25.40 -20.09
CA GLU A 358 8.33 -25.17 -21.12
C GLU A 358 7.03 -25.93 -20.87
N SER A 359 7.11 -27.13 -20.29
CA SER A 359 5.96 -27.93 -19.86
C SER A 359 5.10 -27.20 -18.85
N SER A 360 5.76 -26.57 -17.85
CA SER A 360 5.10 -25.73 -16.83
C SER A 360 4.47 -24.50 -17.45
N VAL A 361 5.16 -23.82 -18.36
CA VAL A 361 4.60 -22.64 -19.08
C VAL A 361 3.34 -23.03 -19.84
N ARG A 362 3.34 -24.19 -20.55
CA ARG A 362 2.15 -24.68 -21.26
C ARG A 362 1.01 -24.99 -20.28
N ALA A 363 1.30 -25.62 -19.15
CA ALA A 363 0.30 -25.92 -18.13
C ALA A 363 -0.31 -24.62 -17.56
N LEU A 364 0.53 -23.64 -17.19
CA LEU A 364 0.08 -22.35 -16.69
C LEU A 364 -0.78 -21.58 -17.68
N SER A 365 -0.45 -21.63 -18.98
CA SER A 365 -1.20 -20.93 -20.04
C SER A 365 -2.62 -21.48 -20.25
N THR A 366 -2.93 -22.68 -19.74
CA THR A 366 -4.28 -23.26 -19.80
C THR A 366 -5.21 -22.73 -18.70
N ILE A 367 -4.66 -22.04 -17.69
CA ILE A 367 -5.43 -21.49 -16.57
C ILE A 367 -6.36 -20.40 -17.12
N LYS A 368 -7.64 -20.55 -16.82
CA LYS A 368 -8.66 -19.55 -17.19
C LYS A 368 -8.85 -18.56 -16.05
N GLY A 369 -9.02 -17.29 -16.38
CA GLY A 369 -9.28 -16.23 -15.43
C GLY A 369 -9.44 -14.90 -16.15
N ASN A 370 -9.80 -13.87 -15.39
CA ASN A 370 -9.87 -12.51 -15.87
C ASN A 370 -8.56 -11.79 -15.53
N HIS A 371 -8.04 -10.97 -16.43
CA HIS A 371 -6.94 -10.06 -16.15
C HIS A 371 -7.48 -8.86 -15.37
N THR A 372 -7.30 -8.85 -14.07
CA THR A 372 -7.82 -7.80 -13.16
C THR A 372 -6.73 -7.02 -12.46
N LEU A 373 -5.52 -7.60 -12.34
CA LEU A 373 -4.41 -6.99 -11.65
C LEU A 373 -3.73 -5.91 -12.51
N THR A 374 -3.15 -6.31 -13.65
CA THR A 374 -2.34 -5.43 -14.49
C THR A 374 -2.11 -6.06 -15.88
N SER A 375 -1.43 -5.34 -16.78
CA SER A 375 -0.98 -5.84 -18.07
C SER A 375 0.53 -5.70 -18.23
N GLU A 376 1.10 -6.37 -19.25
CA GLU A 376 2.51 -6.20 -19.61
C GLU A 376 2.83 -4.74 -19.97
N GLU A 377 1.90 -4.07 -20.65
CA GLU A 377 2.05 -2.66 -21.06
C GLU A 377 2.09 -1.75 -19.82
N GLU A 378 1.24 -1.98 -18.83
CA GLU A 378 1.21 -1.21 -17.59
C GLU A 378 2.53 -1.39 -16.81
N ILE A 379 3.02 -2.62 -16.69
CA ILE A 379 4.30 -2.94 -16.05
C ILE A 379 5.46 -2.24 -16.79
N LYS A 380 5.53 -2.40 -18.12
CA LYS A 380 6.57 -1.78 -18.97
C LYS A 380 6.51 -0.25 -18.91
N SER A 381 5.31 0.33 -18.87
CA SER A 381 5.10 1.78 -18.72
C SER A 381 5.63 2.28 -17.38
N PHE A 382 5.36 1.58 -16.29
CA PHE A 382 5.88 1.93 -14.96
C PHE A 382 7.42 1.89 -14.94
N PHE A 383 8.03 0.87 -15.56
CA PHE A 383 9.50 0.76 -15.63
C PHE A 383 10.12 1.85 -16.49
N LYS A 384 9.50 2.24 -17.60
CA LYS A 384 9.97 3.39 -18.39
C LYS A 384 9.97 4.70 -17.59
N LYS A 385 8.94 4.92 -16.74
CA LYS A 385 8.94 6.07 -15.83
C LYS A 385 10.10 6.00 -14.82
N LEU A 386 10.43 4.80 -14.31
CA LEU A 386 11.59 4.60 -13.44
C LEU A 386 12.92 4.80 -14.18
N ASP A 387 13.04 4.37 -15.43
CA ASP A 387 14.22 4.59 -16.26
C ASP A 387 14.50 6.10 -16.45
N LEU A 388 13.46 6.90 -16.64
CA LEU A 388 13.58 8.36 -16.72
C LEU A 388 14.08 8.96 -15.38
N ILE A 389 13.61 8.45 -14.25
CA ILE A 389 14.04 8.90 -12.91
C ILE A 389 15.50 8.50 -12.64
N GLU A 390 15.90 7.29 -13.04
CA GLU A 390 17.25 6.75 -12.85
C GLU A 390 18.24 7.23 -13.92
N MET A 391 17.78 7.95 -14.95
CA MET A 391 18.59 8.35 -16.12
C MET A 391 19.32 7.15 -16.74
N ASN A 392 18.66 6.01 -16.81
CA ASN A 392 19.21 4.76 -17.29
C ASN A 392 18.13 3.96 -18.02
N GLU A 393 18.48 3.36 -19.16
CA GLU A 393 17.58 2.46 -19.87
C GLU A 393 17.85 1.02 -19.46
N ASN A 394 16.80 0.32 -19.02
CA ASN A 394 16.87 -1.10 -18.73
C ASN A 394 16.05 -1.87 -19.73
N GLU A 395 16.67 -2.82 -20.40
CA GLU A 395 15.93 -3.80 -21.18
C GLU A 395 15.28 -4.81 -20.23
N VAL A 396 13.96 -4.70 -20.09
CA VAL A 396 13.16 -5.59 -19.24
C VAL A 396 12.27 -6.45 -20.12
N SER A 397 12.32 -7.75 -19.92
CA SER A 397 11.37 -8.70 -20.47
C SER A 397 10.23 -8.90 -19.48
N VAL A 398 9.01 -8.73 -19.95
CA VAL A 398 7.79 -9.06 -19.21
C VAL A 398 7.02 -10.07 -20.03
N ARG A 399 6.77 -11.24 -19.47
CA ARG A 399 6.03 -12.36 -20.11
C ARG A 399 4.86 -12.78 -19.25
N THR A 400 3.68 -12.81 -19.83
CA THR A 400 2.48 -13.38 -19.20
C THR A 400 2.58 -14.90 -19.19
N LEU A 401 2.47 -15.51 -18.01
CA LEU A 401 2.44 -16.98 -17.82
C LEU A 401 1.01 -17.50 -17.73
N ALA A 402 0.13 -16.75 -17.08
CA ALA A 402 -1.30 -17.01 -16.91
C ALA A 402 -2.01 -15.67 -16.65
N PRO A 403 -3.36 -15.62 -16.63
CA PRO A 403 -4.09 -14.44 -16.17
C PRO A 403 -3.57 -13.94 -14.81
N ASP A 404 -3.19 -12.67 -14.75
CA ASP A 404 -2.62 -12.02 -13.55
C ASP A 404 -1.37 -12.72 -12.96
N LEU A 405 -0.56 -13.35 -13.82
CA LEU A 405 0.69 -14.01 -13.45
C LEU A 405 1.76 -13.68 -14.50
N PHE A 406 2.81 -12.99 -14.09
CA PHE A 406 3.86 -12.46 -14.96
C PHE A 406 5.24 -12.93 -14.51
N GLU A 407 6.10 -13.27 -15.46
CA GLU A 407 7.54 -13.40 -15.27
C GLU A 407 8.21 -12.11 -15.75
N ILE A 408 9.10 -11.55 -14.93
CA ILE A 408 9.81 -10.31 -15.22
C ILE A 408 11.31 -10.55 -15.01
N THR A 409 12.10 -10.24 -16.06
CA THR A 409 13.56 -10.44 -16.06
C THR A 409 14.27 -9.24 -16.68
N SER A 410 15.56 -9.07 -16.33
CA SER A 410 16.45 -8.18 -17.08
C SER A 410 16.98 -8.92 -18.31
N ASN A 411 17.03 -8.24 -19.48
CA ASN A 411 17.65 -8.77 -20.70
C ASN A 411 19.19 -8.63 -20.68
N LYS A 412 19.77 -8.17 -19.58
CA LYS A 412 21.24 -8.19 -19.45
C LYS A 412 21.71 -9.65 -19.35
N SER A 413 22.16 -10.17 -20.51
CA SER A 413 22.88 -11.44 -20.62
C SER A 413 24.23 -11.38 -19.91
#